data_a6d311f468c01d480a4edc8c72ad3428
#
_entry.id   a6d311f468c01d480a4edc8c72ad3428
#
_cell.length_a   1.000
_cell.length_b   1.000
_cell.length_c   1.000
_cell.angle_alpha   90.00
_cell.angle_beta   90.00
_cell.angle_gamma   90.00
#
_symmetry.space_group_name_H-M   'P 1'
#
loop_
_entity.id
_entity.type
_entity.pdbx_description
1 polymer ?
#
loop_
_entity_poly.entity_id
_entity_poly.type
_entity_poly.pdbx_seq_one_letter_code
_entity_poly.pdbx_strand_id
1 'polypeptide(L)'
;MTTYININGDVREASSLVVPADRTFRGAWSFNGDAVEIDMTAAKAIHKDNLRAERAPRLADLDVAYMKALEAGTGADAIAAQKATLRDITADARIDAAATPDALKALDLATLLGE
;
A
#
# COMPACT_ATOMS: atom_id res chain seq x y z
N MET A 1 -11.70 -31.53 4.89
CA MET A 1 -11.41 -30.92 3.56
C MET A 1 -9.98 -30.41 3.54
N THR A 2 -9.21 -30.81 2.54
CA THR A 2 -7.81 -30.39 2.39
C THR A 2 -7.76 -29.02 1.71
N THR A 3 -7.02 -28.10 2.31
CA THR A 3 -6.79 -26.78 1.74
C THR A 3 -5.39 -26.72 1.15
N TYR A 4 -5.26 -26.16 -0.03
CA TYR A 4 -3.99 -25.99 -0.73
C TYR A 4 -3.64 -24.53 -0.87
N ILE A 5 -2.33 -24.24 -0.85
CA ILE A 5 -1.78 -22.92 -1.13
C ILE A 5 -1.02 -22.98 -2.45
N ASN A 6 -1.39 -22.10 -3.38
CA ASN A 6 -0.72 -21.95 -4.66
C ASN A 6 0.05 -20.63 -4.67
N ILE A 7 1.36 -20.72 -4.86
CA ILE A 7 2.24 -19.56 -5.01
C ILE A 7 3.03 -19.76 -6.31
N ASN A 8 2.78 -18.92 -7.30
CA ASN A 8 3.46 -18.94 -8.60
C ASN A 8 3.42 -20.33 -9.28
N GLY A 9 2.31 -21.06 -9.12
CA GLY A 9 2.14 -22.38 -9.70
C GLY A 9 2.65 -23.54 -8.83
N ASP A 10 3.36 -23.25 -7.73
CA ASP A 10 3.76 -24.25 -6.74
C ASP A 10 2.62 -24.42 -5.74
N VAL A 11 1.97 -25.59 -5.77
CA VAL A 11 0.80 -25.92 -4.94
C VAL A 11 1.21 -26.86 -3.83
N ARG A 12 0.96 -26.48 -2.58
CA ARG A 12 1.27 -27.28 -1.39
C ARG A 12 0.09 -27.35 -0.46
N GLU A 13 -0.01 -28.47 0.28
CA GLU A 13 -1.04 -28.67 1.28
C GLU A 13 -0.84 -27.69 2.45
N ALA A 14 -1.88 -26.92 2.80
CA ALA A 14 -1.78 -25.87 3.82
C ALA A 14 -1.46 -26.43 5.21
N SER A 15 -1.93 -27.64 5.54
CA SER A 15 -1.69 -28.27 6.84
C SER A 15 -0.22 -28.61 7.10
N SER A 16 0.60 -28.72 6.04
CA SER A 16 2.03 -28.98 6.13
C SER A 16 2.89 -27.73 6.18
N LEU A 17 2.27 -26.54 6.13
CA LEU A 17 2.96 -25.26 6.01
C LEU A 17 2.76 -24.38 7.23
N VAL A 18 3.81 -23.60 7.56
CA VAL A 18 3.71 -22.46 8.48
C VAL A 18 3.39 -21.23 7.63
N VAL A 19 2.21 -20.66 7.84
CA VAL A 19 1.75 -19.51 7.04
C VAL A 19 1.59 -18.25 7.90
N PRO A 20 1.80 -17.06 7.31
CA PRO A 20 1.51 -15.82 8.02
C PRO A 20 0.03 -15.73 8.41
N ALA A 21 -0.25 -15.31 9.64
CA ALA A 21 -1.62 -15.12 10.12
C ALA A 21 -2.29 -13.93 9.42
N ASP A 22 -1.53 -12.91 9.06
CA ASP A 22 -2.00 -11.74 8.35
C ASP A 22 -1.92 -11.96 6.85
N ARG A 23 -3.05 -11.81 6.16
CA ARG A 23 -3.18 -12.03 4.71
C ARG A 23 -3.11 -10.74 3.90
N THR A 24 -2.80 -9.60 4.51
CA THR A 24 -2.74 -8.30 3.85
C THR A 24 -1.84 -8.31 2.61
N PHE A 25 -0.69 -8.97 2.70
CA PHE A 25 0.27 -9.07 1.61
C PHE A 25 0.32 -10.47 1.00
N ARG A 26 -0.82 -11.14 0.91
CA ARG A 26 -0.86 -12.51 0.39
C ARG A 26 -0.24 -12.64 -1.00
N GLY A 27 -0.37 -11.63 -1.84
CA GLY A 27 0.26 -11.61 -3.17
C GLY A 27 1.80 -11.57 -3.15
N ALA A 28 2.40 -11.28 -1.97
CA ALA A 28 3.85 -11.26 -1.77
C ALA A 28 4.36 -12.54 -1.07
N TRP A 29 3.50 -13.53 -0.82
CA TRP A 29 3.91 -14.78 -0.18
C TRP A 29 4.86 -15.57 -1.07
N SER A 30 5.88 -16.17 -0.45
CA SER A 30 6.83 -17.07 -1.11
C SER A 30 7.11 -18.27 -0.21
N PHE A 31 7.47 -19.40 -0.81
CA PHE A 31 7.87 -20.59 -0.05
C PHE A 31 9.34 -20.49 0.37
N ASN A 32 9.60 -20.80 1.64
CA ASN A 32 10.95 -20.98 2.17
C ASN A 32 10.93 -22.31 2.95
N GLY A 33 11.35 -23.40 2.31
CA GLY A 33 11.16 -24.73 2.85
C GLY A 33 9.66 -25.02 3.04
N ASP A 34 9.26 -25.39 4.27
CA ASP A 34 7.85 -25.64 4.62
C ASP A 34 7.16 -24.39 5.20
N ALA A 35 7.83 -23.25 5.20
CA ALA A 35 7.27 -21.98 5.66
C ALA A 35 6.84 -21.10 4.49
N VAL A 36 5.76 -20.33 4.69
CA VAL A 36 5.38 -19.26 3.79
C VAL A 36 5.87 -17.95 4.39
N GLU A 37 6.69 -17.24 3.63
CA GLU A 37 7.24 -15.94 4.02
C GLU A 37 6.69 -14.84 3.14
N ILE A 38 6.83 -13.60 3.59
CA ILE A 38 6.43 -12.42 2.82
C ILE A 38 7.67 -11.81 2.18
N ASP A 39 7.67 -11.77 0.83
CA ASP A 39 8.68 -11.04 0.07
C ASP A 39 8.44 -9.54 0.26
N MET A 40 9.37 -8.86 0.94
CA MET A 40 9.23 -7.43 1.26
C MET A 40 9.24 -6.56 0.01
N THR A 41 9.98 -6.90 -1.03
CA THR A 41 9.97 -6.14 -2.30
C THR A 41 8.59 -6.18 -2.94
N ALA A 42 7.98 -7.36 -3.02
CA ALA A 42 6.64 -7.53 -3.55
C ALA A 42 5.59 -6.90 -2.63
N ALA A 43 5.74 -7.00 -1.30
CA ALA A 43 4.85 -6.39 -0.32
C ALA A 43 4.84 -4.86 -0.45
N LYS A 44 6.00 -4.24 -0.62
CA LYS A 44 6.11 -2.79 -0.84
C LYS A 44 5.40 -2.35 -2.12
N ALA A 45 5.52 -3.11 -3.19
CA ALA A 45 4.81 -2.84 -4.44
C ALA A 45 3.28 -2.91 -4.24
N ILE A 46 2.78 -3.92 -3.53
CA ILE A 46 1.36 -4.06 -3.19
C ILE A 46 0.89 -2.89 -2.33
N HIS A 47 1.68 -2.50 -1.33
CA HIS A 47 1.35 -1.39 -0.44
C HIS A 47 1.25 -0.06 -1.22
N LYS A 48 2.18 0.19 -2.13
CA LYS A 48 2.13 1.36 -3.01
C LYS A 48 0.88 1.38 -3.89
N ASP A 49 0.48 0.22 -4.44
CA ASP A 49 -0.75 0.12 -5.22
C ASP A 49 -2.00 0.38 -4.37
N ASN A 50 -2.02 -0.11 -3.13
CA ASN A 50 -3.10 0.19 -2.19
C ASN A 50 -3.18 1.68 -1.87
N LEU A 51 -2.04 2.35 -1.69
CA LEU A 51 -1.99 3.80 -1.47
C LEU A 51 -2.49 4.57 -2.69
N ARG A 52 -2.15 4.13 -3.91
CA ARG A 52 -2.67 4.74 -5.14
C ARG A 52 -4.18 4.64 -5.21
N ALA A 53 -4.75 3.49 -4.85
CA ALA A 53 -6.20 3.32 -4.80
C ALA A 53 -6.87 4.22 -3.74
N GLU A 54 -6.26 4.33 -2.56
CA GLU A 54 -6.78 5.16 -1.47
C GLU A 54 -6.70 6.66 -1.77
N ARG A 55 -5.62 7.11 -2.45
CA ARG A 55 -5.46 8.54 -2.76
C ARG A 55 -6.32 9.02 -3.91
N ALA A 56 -6.76 8.13 -4.79
CA ALA A 56 -7.51 8.50 -5.99
C ALA A 56 -8.76 9.35 -5.69
N PRO A 57 -9.67 8.96 -4.75
CA PRO A 57 -10.82 9.80 -4.42
C PRO A 57 -10.42 11.13 -3.76
N ARG A 58 -9.35 11.16 -2.97
CA ARG A 58 -8.85 12.41 -2.37
C ARG A 58 -8.32 13.36 -3.43
N LEU A 59 -7.60 12.85 -4.44
CA LEU A 59 -7.13 13.67 -5.56
C LEU A 59 -8.30 14.23 -6.37
N ALA A 60 -9.32 13.42 -6.61
CA ALA A 60 -10.53 13.88 -7.32
C ALA A 60 -11.22 15.03 -6.57
N ASP A 61 -11.35 14.91 -5.24
CA ASP A 61 -11.93 15.96 -4.40
C ASP A 61 -11.08 17.24 -4.43
N LEU A 62 -9.75 17.11 -4.39
CA LEU A 62 -8.84 18.23 -4.47
C LEU A 62 -8.85 18.90 -5.85
N ASP A 63 -9.06 18.14 -6.94
CA ASP A 63 -9.21 18.69 -8.27
C ASP A 63 -10.43 19.62 -8.34
N VAL A 64 -11.56 19.23 -7.76
CA VAL A 64 -12.75 20.05 -7.67
C VAL A 64 -12.49 21.29 -6.80
N ALA A 65 -11.87 21.12 -5.64
CA ALA A 65 -11.52 22.22 -4.74
C ALA A 65 -10.56 23.22 -5.41
N TYR A 66 -9.61 22.73 -6.20
CA TYR A 66 -8.67 23.56 -6.96
C TYR A 66 -9.39 24.44 -7.98
N MET A 67 -10.32 23.85 -8.73
CA MET A 67 -11.12 24.61 -9.70
C MET A 67 -11.94 25.72 -9.02
N LYS A 68 -12.57 25.38 -7.90
CA LYS A 68 -13.33 26.37 -7.10
C LYS A 68 -12.43 27.49 -6.56
N ALA A 69 -11.23 27.14 -6.10
CA ALA A 69 -10.26 28.11 -5.60
C ALA A 69 -9.78 29.05 -6.71
N LEU A 70 -9.54 28.54 -7.92
CA LEU A 70 -9.19 29.37 -9.09
C LEU A 70 -10.30 30.36 -9.43
N GLU A 71 -11.56 29.89 -9.41
CA GLU A 71 -12.71 30.77 -9.67
C GLU A 71 -12.87 31.85 -8.59
N ALA A 72 -12.59 31.49 -7.32
CA ALA A 72 -12.64 32.44 -6.20
C ALA A 72 -11.43 33.35 -6.13
N GLY A 73 -10.33 33.00 -6.82
CA GLY A 73 -9.09 33.77 -6.83
C GLY A 73 -8.24 33.62 -5.58
N THR A 74 -8.51 32.63 -4.71
CA THR A 74 -7.77 32.39 -3.46
C THR A 74 -7.65 30.88 -3.13
N GLY A 75 -6.56 30.51 -2.49
CA GLY A 75 -6.39 29.16 -1.92
C GLY A 75 -5.87 28.09 -2.88
N ALA A 76 -5.71 28.40 -4.17
CA ALA A 76 -5.28 27.43 -5.18
C ALA A 76 -3.87 26.87 -4.90
N ASP A 77 -2.95 27.71 -4.44
CA ASP A 77 -1.57 27.29 -4.16
C ASP A 77 -1.51 26.25 -3.03
N ALA A 78 -2.28 26.43 -1.97
CA ALA A 78 -2.36 25.48 -0.86
C ALA A 78 -2.93 24.14 -1.31
N ILE A 79 -3.95 24.15 -2.17
CA ILE A 79 -4.55 22.92 -2.71
C ILE A 79 -3.56 22.24 -3.66
N ALA A 80 -2.84 22.98 -4.49
CA ALA A 80 -1.81 22.42 -5.36
C ALA A 80 -0.71 21.71 -4.56
N ALA A 81 -0.31 22.27 -3.42
CA ALA A 81 0.66 21.66 -2.52
C ALA A 81 0.14 20.34 -1.93
N GLN A 82 -1.13 20.29 -1.52
CA GLN A 82 -1.77 19.07 -1.01
C GLN A 82 -1.83 17.98 -2.09
N LYS A 83 -2.16 18.34 -3.32
CA LYS A 83 -2.17 17.42 -4.46
C LYS A 83 -0.79 16.85 -4.72
N ALA A 84 0.26 17.66 -4.69
CA ALA A 84 1.64 17.22 -4.87
C ALA A 84 2.05 16.24 -3.78
N THR A 85 1.73 16.51 -2.52
CA THR A 85 2.00 15.61 -1.40
C THR A 85 1.34 14.24 -1.62
N LEU A 86 0.07 14.20 -2.03
CA LEU A 86 -0.63 12.96 -2.32
C LEU A 86 -0.02 12.19 -3.51
N ARG A 87 0.38 12.89 -4.57
CA ARG A 87 1.02 12.23 -5.72
C ARG A 87 2.34 11.59 -5.34
N ASP A 88 3.10 12.21 -4.46
CA ASP A 88 4.43 11.75 -4.06
C ASP A 88 4.41 10.75 -2.91
N ILE A 89 3.23 10.41 -2.37
CA ILE A 89 3.10 9.55 -1.19
C ILE A 89 3.75 8.17 -1.40
N THR A 90 3.70 7.61 -2.59
CA THR A 90 4.30 6.30 -2.90
C THR A 90 5.82 6.35 -3.00
N ALA A 91 6.41 7.55 -3.07
CA ALA A 91 7.85 7.77 -3.04
C ALA A 91 8.38 8.06 -1.63
N ASP A 92 7.53 7.98 -0.60
CA ASP A 92 7.94 8.22 0.78
C ASP A 92 9.02 7.23 1.21
N ALA A 93 10.14 7.74 1.72
CA ALA A 93 11.30 6.93 2.10
C ALA A 93 10.96 5.91 3.20
N ARG A 94 9.97 6.17 4.04
CA ARG A 94 9.55 5.25 5.10
C ARG A 94 9.04 3.93 4.54
N ILE A 95 8.44 3.93 3.37
CA ILE A 95 7.95 2.71 2.70
C ILE A 95 9.15 1.82 2.33
N ASP A 96 10.16 2.39 1.68
CA ASP A 96 11.35 1.63 1.27
C ASP A 96 12.19 1.18 2.48
N ALA A 97 12.14 1.94 3.58
CA ALA A 97 12.87 1.62 4.81
C ALA A 97 12.16 0.58 5.68
N ALA A 98 10.90 0.25 5.42
CA ALA A 98 10.17 -0.74 6.20
C ALA A 98 10.83 -2.13 6.08
N ALA A 99 11.20 -2.71 7.23
CA ALA A 99 11.92 -3.99 7.29
C ALA A 99 10.99 -5.19 7.51
N THR A 100 9.76 -4.95 7.97
CA THR A 100 8.78 -5.99 8.28
C THR A 100 7.43 -5.68 7.67
N PRO A 101 6.59 -6.70 7.42
CA PRO A 101 5.22 -6.47 6.94
C PRO A 101 4.39 -5.61 7.89
N ASP A 102 4.56 -5.77 9.20
CA ASP A 102 3.83 -4.97 10.20
C ASP A 102 4.24 -3.51 10.15
N ALA A 103 5.54 -3.21 10.01
CA ALA A 103 6.03 -1.85 9.85
C ALA A 103 5.48 -1.21 8.57
N LEU A 104 5.44 -1.96 7.47
CA LEU A 104 4.89 -1.49 6.21
C LEU A 104 3.38 -1.22 6.31
N LYS A 105 2.64 -2.13 6.92
CA LYS A 105 1.20 -2.01 7.12
C LYS A 105 0.82 -0.79 7.97
N ALA A 106 1.66 -0.42 8.94
CA ALA A 106 1.46 0.75 9.78
C ALA A 106 1.59 2.08 9.02
N LEU A 107 2.20 2.07 7.83
CA LEU A 107 2.35 3.25 6.97
C LEU A 107 1.12 3.41 6.07
N ASP A 108 -0.05 3.59 6.66
CA ASP A 108 -1.27 3.91 5.93
C ASP A 108 -1.26 5.36 5.42
N LEU A 109 -2.25 5.71 4.60
CA LEU A 109 -2.32 7.03 4.00
C LEU A 109 -2.37 8.14 5.05
N ALA A 110 -3.18 7.97 6.09
CA ALA A 110 -3.31 8.94 7.17
C ALA A 110 -1.98 9.15 7.91
N THR A 111 -1.28 8.06 8.24
CA THR A 111 0.03 8.11 8.90
C THR A 111 1.07 8.82 8.05
N LEU A 112 1.14 8.48 6.76
CA LEU A 112 2.10 9.09 5.83
C LEU A 112 1.83 10.58 5.61
N LEU A 113 0.56 11.00 5.66
CA LEU A 113 0.16 12.40 5.54
C LEU A 113 0.29 13.18 6.85
N GLY A 114 0.54 12.51 7.98
CA GLY A 114 0.63 13.16 9.29
C GLY A 114 -0.72 13.53 9.89
N GLU A 115 -1.74 12.84 9.47
CA GLU A 115 -3.12 13.03 9.98
C GLU A 115 -3.36 12.29 11.30
#